data_e8c4bf38b8e668bf5b23ffb23a50d078
#
_entry.id   e8c4bf38b8e668bf5b23ffb23a50d078
#
_cell.length_a   1.000
_cell.length_b   1.000
_cell.length_c   1.000
_cell.angle_alpha   90.00
_cell.angle_beta   90.00
_cell.angle_gamma   90.00
#
_symmetry.space_group_name_H-M   'P 1'
#
loop_
_entity.id
_entity.type
_entity.pdbx_description
1 polymer ?
#
loop_
_entity_poly.entity_id
_entity_poly.type
_entity_poly.pdbx_seq_one_letter_code
_entity_poly.pdbx_strand_id
1 'polypeptide(L)'
;DGACLAAPSAAHGRVFVQTKKRLYCFGSAMPAPAFVAQPLEDPQGTGPAVSLQVIPAEFALKSGSSQEFKVYALDRTGRRIEEVKEGMAWEKWIPPTAKVQSMVDAEIDENGLLVADMGAKLSAGALRVSKGSVHGVTRGRILQDLPYEVTFEQGFDLKNTSSDDIAFSYP
;
A
#
# COMPACT_ATOMS: atom_id res chain seq x y z
N ASP A 1 13.47 -35.52 14.78
CA ASP A 1 13.06 -34.58 13.76
C ASP A 1 12.67 -33.20 14.30
N GLY A 2 12.31 -33.06 15.56
CA GLY A 2 12.02 -31.81 16.23
C GLY A 2 10.54 -31.40 16.17
N ALA A 3 10.22 -30.36 16.94
CA ALA A 3 8.86 -29.82 17.00
C ALA A 3 8.42 -29.25 15.66
N CYS A 4 7.14 -29.40 15.34
CA CYS A 4 6.51 -28.70 14.23
C CYS A 4 6.37 -27.20 14.60
N LEU A 5 6.84 -26.33 13.74
CA LEU A 5 6.93 -24.88 14.02
C LEU A 5 5.77 -24.07 13.42
N ALA A 6 5.06 -24.66 12.47
CA ALA A 6 3.98 -23.99 11.76
C ALA A 6 2.84 -24.95 11.50
N ALA A 7 1.64 -24.40 11.25
CA ALA A 7 0.53 -25.18 10.78
C ALA A 7 0.87 -25.82 9.42
N PRO A 8 0.41 -27.07 9.14
CA PRO A 8 0.56 -27.67 7.83
C PRO A 8 -0.09 -26.78 6.76
N SER A 9 0.56 -26.65 5.62
CA SER A 9 0.01 -25.93 4.46
C SER A 9 -0.32 -26.90 3.35
N ALA A 10 -1.35 -26.62 2.57
CA ALA A 10 -1.75 -27.43 1.43
C ALA A 10 -1.66 -26.62 0.13
N ALA A 11 -0.97 -27.17 -0.87
CA ALA A 11 -0.86 -26.57 -2.19
C ALA A 11 -0.68 -27.67 -3.25
N HIS A 12 -1.30 -27.51 -4.40
CA HIS A 12 -1.15 -28.41 -5.56
C HIS A 12 -1.38 -29.90 -5.23
N GLY A 13 -2.39 -30.19 -4.37
CA GLY A 13 -2.69 -31.58 -3.97
C GLY A 13 -1.66 -32.19 -3.02
N ARG A 14 -0.81 -31.40 -2.42
CA ARG A 14 0.24 -31.79 -1.47
C ARG A 14 0.07 -31.09 -0.15
N VAL A 15 0.49 -31.75 0.93
CA VAL A 15 0.57 -31.17 2.27
C VAL A 15 2.02 -31.00 2.65
N PHE A 16 2.38 -29.81 3.10
CA PHE A 16 3.71 -29.45 3.54
C PHE A 16 3.71 -29.29 5.06
N VAL A 17 4.67 -29.92 5.70
CA VAL A 17 4.86 -29.86 7.18
C VAL A 17 6.28 -29.45 7.45
N GLN A 18 6.46 -28.32 8.12
CA GLN A 18 7.77 -27.83 8.51
C GLN A 18 8.08 -28.17 9.96
N THR A 19 9.23 -28.79 10.17
CA THR A 19 9.82 -29.01 11.50
C THR A 19 11.07 -28.13 11.65
N LYS A 20 11.67 -28.14 12.85
CA LYS A 20 12.95 -27.42 13.09
C LYS A 20 14.07 -27.85 12.16
N LYS A 21 14.04 -29.08 11.63
CA LYS A 21 15.15 -29.66 10.87
C LYS A 21 14.80 -30.02 9.43
N ARG A 22 13.52 -30.17 9.09
CA ARG A 22 13.10 -30.70 7.79
C ARG A 22 11.79 -30.11 7.31
N LEU A 23 11.62 -30.04 6.01
CA LEU A 23 10.36 -29.83 5.33
C LEU A 23 9.90 -31.16 4.74
N TYR A 24 8.71 -31.61 5.16
CA TYR A 24 8.06 -32.79 4.64
C TYR A 24 7.01 -32.38 3.61
N CYS A 25 6.92 -33.16 2.52
CA CYS A 25 5.89 -33.01 1.51
C CYS A 25 5.17 -34.36 1.36
N PHE A 26 3.90 -34.38 1.67
CA PHE A 26 3.01 -35.54 1.54
C PHE A 26 2.05 -35.29 0.39
N GLY A 27 1.81 -36.26 -0.46
CA GLY A 27 0.86 -36.17 -1.53
C GLY A 27 1.08 -37.24 -2.60
N SER A 28 0.15 -37.35 -3.54
CA SER A 28 0.26 -38.26 -4.65
C SER A 28 1.32 -37.79 -5.65
N ALA A 29 2.02 -38.76 -6.29
CA ALA A 29 2.86 -38.49 -7.43
C ALA A 29 2.07 -38.09 -8.70
N MET A 30 0.75 -38.27 -8.69
CA MET A 30 -0.09 -37.84 -9.81
C MET A 30 -0.17 -36.30 -9.83
N PRO A 31 -0.05 -35.67 -11.00
CA PRO A 31 -0.28 -34.25 -11.12
C PRO A 31 -1.67 -33.92 -10.61
N ALA A 32 -1.76 -32.97 -9.68
CA ALA A 32 -3.05 -32.44 -9.28
C ALA A 32 -3.74 -31.87 -10.53
N PRO A 33 -5.05 -32.06 -10.67
CA PRO A 33 -5.78 -31.40 -11.74
C PRO A 33 -5.49 -29.92 -11.68
N ALA A 34 -5.27 -29.31 -12.82
CA ALA A 34 -5.01 -27.88 -12.90
C ALA A 34 -6.17 -27.14 -12.19
N PHE A 35 -5.84 -26.43 -11.10
CA PHE A 35 -6.82 -25.59 -10.42
C PHE A 35 -7.10 -24.42 -11.36
N VAL A 36 -8.23 -24.47 -12.06
CA VAL A 36 -8.74 -23.33 -12.76
C VAL A 36 -9.40 -22.44 -11.70
N ALA A 37 -8.68 -21.37 -11.32
CA ALA A 37 -9.29 -20.35 -10.47
C ALA A 37 -10.51 -19.80 -11.22
N GLN A 38 -11.71 -20.05 -10.70
CA GLN A 38 -12.87 -19.33 -11.18
C GLN A 38 -12.66 -17.86 -10.83
N PRO A 39 -12.84 -16.94 -11.77
CA PRO A 39 -12.85 -15.53 -11.45
C PRO A 39 -13.89 -15.32 -10.35
N LEU A 40 -13.45 -14.87 -9.19
CA LEU A 40 -14.37 -14.38 -8.16
C LEU A 40 -15.02 -13.14 -8.77
N GLU A 41 -16.30 -13.26 -9.17
CA GLU A 41 -17.10 -12.09 -9.47
C GLU A 41 -17.15 -11.28 -8.17
N ASP A 42 -16.57 -10.07 -8.23
CA ASP A 42 -16.64 -9.15 -7.11
C ASP A 42 -18.09 -8.63 -7.05
N PRO A 43 -18.90 -9.07 -6.07
CA PRO A 43 -20.31 -8.73 -6.06
C PRO A 43 -20.46 -7.23 -5.90
N GLN A 44 -21.19 -6.60 -6.81
CA GLN A 44 -21.41 -5.17 -6.81
C GLN A 44 -22.07 -4.72 -5.51
N GLY A 45 -21.58 -3.63 -4.93
CA GLY A 45 -22.14 -3.00 -3.76
C GLY A 45 -23.51 -2.38 -4.05
N THR A 46 -24.32 -2.28 -3.02
CA THR A 46 -25.67 -1.71 -3.09
C THR A 46 -25.89 -0.70 -1.95
N GLY A 47 -26.66 0.34 -2.23
CA GLY A 47 -27.00 1.36 -1.23
C GLY A 47 -26.06 2.58 -1.28
N PRO A 48 -26.11 3.46 -0.25
CA PRO A 48 -25.31 4.66 -0.21
C PRO A 48 -23.83 4.36 0.05
N ALA A 49 -22.96 5.18 -0.53
CA ALA A 49 -21.54 5.14 -0.26
C ALA A 49 -21.27 5.57 1.21
N VAL A 50 -20.44 4.81 1.91
CA VAL A 50 -20.02 5.11 3.29
C VAL A 50 -18.52 5.38 3.42
N SER A 51 -17.73 5.01 2.41
CA SER A 51 -16.29 5.27 2.33
C SER A 51 -15.81 5.26 0.88
N LEU A 52 -14.57 5.72 0.67
CA LEU A 52 -13.90 5.66 -0.63
C LEU A 52 -12.67 4.74 -0.52
N GLN A 53 -12.48 3.91 -1.54
CA GLN A 53 -11.26 3.12 -1.74
C GLN A 53 -10.40 3.81 -2.78
N VAL A 54 -9.13 4.03 -2.45
CA VAL A 54 -8.13 4.56 -3.38
C VAL A 54 -7.25 3.42 -3.89
N ILE A 55 -6.97 3.39 -5.18
CA ILE A 55 -6.10 2.41 -5.81
C ILE A 55 -5.04 3.14 -6.64
N PRO A 56 -3.77 2.89 -6.39
CA PRO A 56 -3.22 1.99 -5.35
C PRO A 56 -3.44 2.55 -3.94
N ALA A 57 -3.54 1.64 -2.96
CA ALA A 57 -3.68 2.00 -1.54
C ALA A 57 -2.37 2.54 -0.95
N GLU A 58 -1.24 2.14 -1.55
CA GLU A 58 0.10 2.62 -1.23
C GLU A 58 0.85 2.91 -2.51
N PHE A 59 1.75 3.92 -2.48
CA PHE A 59 2.59 4.28 -3.61
C PHE A 59 4.03 4.55 -3.20
N ALA A 60 4.93 4.35 -4.16
CA ALA A 60 6.32 4.73 -4.06
C ALA A 60 6.75 5.35 -5.39
N LEU A 61 7.06 6.63 -5.38
CA LEU A 61 7.45 7.39 -6.56
C LEU A 61 8.91 7.82 -6.48
N LYS A 62 9.55 7.88 -7.62
CA LYS A 62 10.83 8.58 -7.76
C LYS A 62 10.57 10.05 -8.08
N SER A 63 11.56 10.90 -7.80
CA SER A 63 11.62 12.26 -8.30
C SER A 63 11.39 12.27 -9.83
N GLY A 64 10.59 13.19 -10.34
CA GLY A 64 10.21 13.28 -11.74
C GLY A 64 9.18 12.26 -12.24
N SER A 65 8.56 11.47 -11.35
CA SER A 65 7.55 10.47 -11.71
C SER A 65 6.16 10.90 -11.28
N SER A 66 5.15 10.24 -11.85
CA SER A 66 3.75 10.48 -11.52
C SER A 66 3.01 9.17 -11.22
N GLN A 67 1.90 9.27 -10.50
CA GLN A 67 0.99 8.19 -10.17
C GLN A 67 -0.46 8.66 -10.32
N GLU A 68 -1.23 7.96 -11.12
CA GLU A 68 -2.67 8.15 -11.22
C GLU A 68 -3.39 7.26 -10.20
N PHE A 69 -4.36 7.82 -9.50
CA PHE A 69 -5.21 7.09 -8.56
C PHE A 69 -6.60 6.88 -9.12
N LYS A 70 -7.13 5.67 -8.90
CA LYS A 70 -8.55 5.36 -9.11
C LYS A 70 -9.28 5.35 -7.78
N VAL A 71 -10.49 5.87 -7.77
CA VAL A 71 -11.30 5.96 -6.55
C VAL A 71 -12.61 5.21 -6.76
N TYR A 72 -12.96 4.36 -5.82
CA TYR A 72 -14.21 3.60 -5.82
C TYR A 72 -15.03 3.93 -4.58
N ALA A 73 -16.32 4.17 -4.79
CA ALA A 73 -17.27 4.30 -3.70
C ALA A 73 -17.59 2.90 -3.14
N LEU A 74 -17.56 2.76 -1.82
CA LEU A 74 -17.85 1.50 -1.13
C LEU A 74 -19.14 1.61 -0.32
N ASP A 75 -19.90 0.52 -0.31
CA ASP A 75 -21.04 0.36 0.58
C ASP A 75 -20.61 -0.02 2.01
N ARG A 76 -21.56 -0.15 2.91
CA ARG A 76 -21.31 -0.53 4.31
C ARG A 76 -20.70 -1.93 4.49
N THR A 77 -20.71 -2.77 3.46
CA THR A 77 -20.10 -4.11 3.47
C THR A 77 -18.71 -4.12 2.84
N GLY A 78 -18.21 -2.96 2.38
CA GLY A 78 -16.93 -2.80 1.71
C GLY A 78 -16.92 -3.18 0.23
N ARG A 79 -18.11 -3.38 -0.37
CA ARG A 79 -18.23 -3.69 -1.79
C ARG A 79 -18.24 -2.42 -2.62
N ARG A 80 -17.66 -2.49 -3.83
CA ARG A 80 -17.63 -1.37 -4.77
C ARG A 80 -19.00 -1.13 -5.37
N ILE A 81 -19.46 0.13 -5.30
CA ILE A 81 -20.69 0.60 -5.93
C ILE A 81 -20.36 1.09 -7.33
N GLU A 82 -19.44 2.05 -7.45
CA GLU A 82 -19.06 2.70 -8.69
C GLU A 82 -17.64 3.27 -8.62
N GLU A 83 -17.03 3.49 -9.77
CA GLU A 83 -15.83 4.30 -9.89
C GLU A 83 -16.18 5.79 -9.82
N VAL A 84 -15.53 6.51 -8.92
CA VAL A 84 -15.74 7.96 -8.76
C VAL A 84 -14.77 8.68 -9.68
N LYS A 85 -15.29 9.42 -10.66
CA LYS A 85 -14.48 10.15 -11.65
C LYS A 85 -14.54 11.67 -11.49
N GLU A 86 -15.57 12.17 -10.81
CA GLU A 86 -15.81 13.60 -10.69
C GLU A 86 -16.26 14.00 -9.30
N GLY A 87 -16.08 15.27 -8.96
CA GLY A 87 -16.52 15.84 -7.69
C GLY A 87 -15.70 15.39 -6.49
N MET A 88 -14.45 15.04 -6.75
CA MET A 88 -13.46 14.68 -5.71
C MET A 88 -12.69 15.93 -5.28
N ALA A 89 -12.31 15.95 -4.01
CA ALA A 89 -11.34 16.90 -3.47
C ALA A 89 -10.17 16.13 -2.86
N TRP A 90 -8.96 16.41 -3.33
CA TRP A 90 -7.74 15.81 -2.85
C TRP A 90 -6.96 16.76 -1.96
N GLU A 91 -6.33 16.23 -0.93
CA GLU A 91 -5.46 16.99 -0.04
C GLU A 91 -4.31 16.13 0.51
N LYS A 92 -3.20 16.76 0.81
CA LYS A 92 -2.16 16.17 1.65
C LYS A 92 -2.70 16.11 3.08
N TRP A 93 -2.70 14.92 3.68
CA TRP A 93 -3.39 14.71 4.93
C TRP A 93 -2.48 14.15 6.01
N ILE A 94 -2.55 14.74 7.19
CA ILE A 94 -1.86 14.27 8.37
C ILE A 94 -2.92 13.71 9.33
N PRO A 95 -2.87 12.40 9.68
CA PRO A 95 -3.79 11.85 10.66
C PRO A 95 -3.72 12.61 11.99
N PRO A 96 -4.85 12.92 12.64
CA PRO A 96 -4.85 13.65 13.91
C PRO A 96 -4.05 12.99 15.04
N THR A 97 -3.88 11.66 14.93
CA THR A 97 -3.13 10.84 15.90
C THR A 97 -1.66 10.65 15.52
N ALA A 98 -1.21 11.23 14.40
CA ALA A 98 0.16 11.07 13.93
C ALA A 98 1.13 11.77 14.88
N LYS A 99 2.11 11.02 15.37
CA LYS A 99 3.22 11.55 16.19
C LYS A 99 4.22 12.35 15.34
N VAL A 100 4.38 11.98 14.08
CA VAL A 100 5.24 12.65 13.11
C VAL A 100 4.36 13.32 12.08
N GLN A 101 4.53 14.62 11.89
CA GLN A 101 3.79 15.40 10.90
C GLN A 101 4.64 15.46 9.62
N SER A 102 4.43 14.50 8.73
CA SER A 102 5.13 14.39 7.46
C SER A 102 4.14 14.46 6.30
N MET A 103 4.55 15.12 5.22
CA MET A 103 3.80 15.22 3.97
C MET A 103 4.69 14.82 2.80
N VAL A 104 4.10 14.20 1.79
CA VAL A 104 4.83 13.88 0.54
C VAL A 104 5.19 15.16 -0.21
N ASP A 105 6.41 15.21 -0.74
CA ASP A 105 6.91 16.28 -1.61
C ASP A 105 6.48 16.03 -3.06
N ALA A 106 5.17 16.11 -3.29
CA ALA A 106 4.53 15.91 -4.59
C ALA A 106 3.21 16.69 -4.61
N GLU A 107 2.73 17.05 -5.77
CA GLU A 107 1.45 17.75 -5.94
C GLU A 107 0.40 16.80 -6.54
N ILE A 108 -0.84 16.90 -6.05
CA ILE A 108 -1.96 16.11 -6.55
C ILE A 108 -3.03 17.02 -7.13
N ASP A 109 -3.52 16.69 -8.32
CA ASP A 109 -4.60 17.42 -8.98
C ASP A 109 -6.00 16.91 -8.58
N GLU A 110 -7.03 17.57 -9.07
CA GLU A 110 -8.43 17.22 -8.82
C GLU A 110 -8.85 15.87 -9.44
N ASN A 111 -8.11 15.39 -10.45
CA ASN A 111 -8.36 14.11 -11.12
C ASN A 111 -7.67 12.93 -10.43
N GLY A 112 -6.81 13.22 -9.42
CA GLY A 112 -6.06 12.20 -8.72
C GLY A 112 -4.74 11.83 -9.38
N LEU A 113 -4.16 12.72 -10.19
CA LEU A 113 -2.80 12.58 -10.68
C LEU A 113 -1.82 13.22 -9.70
N LEU A 114 -1.00 12.40 -9.07
CA LEU A 114 0.09 12.84 -8.20
C LEU A 114 1.36 12.97 -9.02
N VAL A 115 2.03 14.13 -8.93
CA VAL A 115 3.27 14.41 -9.64
C VAL A 115 4.36 14.78 -8.62
N ALA A 116 5.45 14.06 -8.64
CA ALA A 116 6.68 14.40 -7.93
C ALA A 116 7.62 15.13 -8.90
N ASP A 117 7.97 16.37 -8.61
CA ASP A 117 8.88 17.15 -9.46
C ASP A 117 10.27 16.53 -9.51
N MET A 118 11.09 16.95 -10.52
CA MET A 118 12.46 16.46 -10.70
C MET A 118 13.39 16.70 -9.50
N GLY A 119 13.04 17.64 -8.63
CA GLY A 119 13.81 17.97 -7.41
C GLY A 119 13.12 17.53 -6.13
N ALA A 120 12.07 16.71 -6.22
CA ALA A 120 11.31 16.26 -5.06
C ALA A 120 12.20 15.49 -4.07
N LYS A 121 12.09 15.86 -2.79
CA LYS A 121 12.91 15.29 -1.72
C LYS A 121 12.35 13.98 -1.23
N LEU A 122 13.23 13.16 -0.63
CA LEU A 122 12.82 11.99 0.13
C LEU A 122 11.76 12.41 1.16
N SER A 123 10.58 11.83 1.08
CA SER A 123 9.45 12.22 1.93
C SER A 123 8.41 11.09 1.99
N ALA A 124 7.60 11.10 3.03
CA ALA A 124 6.49 10.17 3.19
C ALA A 124 5.26 10.91 3.73
N GLY A 125 4.07 10.40 3.41
CA GLY A 125 2.84 11.00 3.90
C GLY A 125 1.60 10.30 3.40
N ALA A 126 0.46 10.88 3.69
CA ALA A 126 -0.83 10.40 3.22
C ALA A 126 -1.53 11.46 2.37
N LEU A 127 -2.35 10.98 1.46
CA LEU A 127 -3.30 11.77 0.67
C LEU A 127 -4.70 11.35 1.06
N ARG A 128 -5.58 12.29 1.21
CA ARG A 128 -7.01 12.06 1.44
C ARG A 128 -7.80 12.56 0.24
N VAL A 129 -8.71 11.70 -0.25
CA VAL A 129 -9.74 12.09 -1.20
C VAL A 129 -11.08 12.14 -0.49
N SER A 130 -11.89 13.14 -0.81
CA SER A 130 -13.23 13.32 -0.25
C SER A 130 -14.24 13.54 -1.38
N LYS A 131 -15.46 13.01 -1.20
CA LYS A 131 -16.64 13.31 -2.02
C LYS A 131 -17.84 13.46 -1.10
N GLY A 132 -18.31 14.70 -0.92
CA GLY A 132 -19.31 14.99 0.10
C GLY A 132 -18.81 14.64 1.50
N SER A 133 -19.53 13.78 2.21
CA SER A 133 -19.19 13.36 3.58
C SER A 133 -18.31 12.12 3.65
N VAL A 134 -18.06 11.42 2.53
CA VAL A 134 -17.26 10.20 2.49
C VAL A 134 -15.82 10.48 2.07
N HIS A 135 -14.87 9.70 2.58
CA HIS A 135 -13.46 9.89 2.28
C HIS A 135 -12.73 8.55 2.16
N GLY A 136 -11.57 8.61 1.50
CA GLY A 136 -10.60 7.54 1.38
C GLY A 136 -9.19 8.07 1.56
N VAL A 137 -8.24 7.20 1.87
CA VAL A 137 -6.84 7.56 2.12
C VAL A 137 -5.93 6.62 1.36
N THR A 138 -4.88 7.17 0.77
CA THR A 138 -3.71 6.43 0.29
C THR A 138 -2.46 6.96 0.98
N ARG A 139 -1.43 6.13 1.08
CA ARG A 139 -0.16 6.47 1.73
C ARG A 139 0.99 6.18 0.78
N GLY A 140 2.07 6.92 0.93
CA GLY A 140 3.22 6.64 0.11
C GLY A 140 4.41 7.51 0.41
N ARG A 141 5.38 7.39 -0.47
CA ARG A 141 6.66 8.04 -0.31
C ARG A 141 7.28 8.43 -1.63
N ILE A 142 8.09 9.47 -1.58
CA ILE A 142 8.99 9.85 -2.64
C ILE A 142 10.36 9.25 -2.31
N LEU A 143 10.93 8.51 -3.25
CA LEU A 143 12.21 7.83 -3.12
C LEU A 143 13.29 8.65 -3.83
N GLN A 144 14.50 8.61 -3.29
CA GLN A 144 15.67 9.14 -3.99
C GLN A 144 16.09 8.19 -5.12
N ASP A 145 16.77 8.73 -6.11
CA ASP A 145 17.40 7.93 -7.14
C ASP A 145 18.54 7.10 -6.56
N LEU A 146 18.66 5.87 -7.06
CA LEU A 146 19.75 4.98 -6.70
C LEU A 146 20.85 5.01 -7.79
N PRO A 147 22.11 4.87 -7.41
CA PRO A 147 22.63 4.76 -6.05
C PRO A 147 22.71 6.13 -5.36
N TYR A 148 22.34 6.21 -4.08
CA TYR A 148 22.67 7.35 -3.26
C TYR A 148 23.73 6.95 -2.23
N GLU A 149 24.63 7.88 -1.93
CA GLU A 149 25.70 7.68 -0.97
C GLU A 149 25.48 8.60 0.23
N VAL A 150 25.47 8.03 1.42
CA VAL A 150 25.48 8.79 2.67
C VAL A 150 26.89 8.76 3.22
N THR A 151 27.60 9.87 3.11
CA THR A 151 28.93 10.01 3.74
C THR A 151 28.73 10.50 5.16
N PHE A 152 29.12 9.70 6.13
CA PHE A 152 29.05 10.06 7.56
C PHE A 152 30.13 11.09 7.97
N GLU A 153 30.94 11.56 7.02
CA GLU A 153 32.04 12.49 7.28
C GLU A 153 31.59 13.91 7.66
N GLN A 154 30.36 14.28 7.34
CA GLN A 154 29.81 15.61 7.65
C GLN A 154 29.09 15.69 8.98
N GLY A 155 29.22 14.68 9.83
CA GLY A 155 28.51 14.58 11.11
C GLY A 155 27.09 14.11 10.92
N PHE A 156 26.84 12.89 11.31
CA PHE A 156 25.51 12.31 11.35
C PHE A 156 24.69 13.02 12.44
N ASP A 157 23.87 13.98 12.05
CA ASP A 157 22.94 14.62 12.99
C ASP A 157 21.71 13.73 13.20
N LEU A 158 21.80 12.87 14.20
CA LEU A 158 20.69 12.01 14.64
C LEU A 158 19.39 12.76 14.92
N LYS A 159 19.45 14.08 15.14
CA LYS A 159 18.23 14.88 15.38
C LYS A 159 17.53 15.26 14.07
N ASN A 160 18.25 15.40 12.97
CA ASN A 160 17.67 15.77 11.68
C ASN A 160 17.41 14.57 10.75
N THR A 161 18.18 13.49 10.87
CA THR A 161 17.92 12.24 10.12
C THR A 161 16.76 11.45 10.68
N SER A 162 16.40 11.65 11.94
CA SER A 162 15.41 10.82 12.62
C SER A 162 13.99 10.99 12.10
N SER A 163 13.60 12.14 11.56
CA SER A 163 12.23 12.34 11.13
C SER A 163 11.95 11.83 9.71
N ASP A 164 12.91 11.95 8.83
CA ASP A 164 12.72 11.58 7.42
C ASP A 164 13.02 10.10 7.18
N ASP A 165 14.05 9.57 7.85
CA ASP A 165 14.39 8.16 7.77
C ASP A 165 13.50 7.27 8.64
N ILE A 166 12.97 7.78 9.75
CA ILE A 166 12.05 7.07 10.66
C ILE A 166 10.57 7.22 10.23
N ALA A 167 10.26 8.07 9.29
CA ALA A 167 8.95 8.04 8.62
C ALA A 167 8.68 6.68 7.95
N PHE A 168 9.66 5.79 7.94
CA PHE A 168 9.54 4.39 7.57
C PHE A 168 9.10 3.46 8.70
N SER A 169 9.10 3.89 9.94
CA SER A 169 8.52 3.10 11.02
C SER A 169 7.01 3.19 10.91
N TYR A 170 6.40 2.09 10.55
CA TYR A 170 4.96 1.92 10.61
C TYR A 170 4.44 2.25 12.01
N PRO A 171 3.28 2.92 12.12
CA PRO A 171 2.57 2.99 13.36
C PRO A 171 2.02 1.62 13.75
#